data_4c8ed8bf91644bed8042a54cf365ddc4
#
_entry.id   4c8ed8bf91644bed8042a54cf365ddc4
#
_cell.length_a   1.000
_cell.length_b   1.000
_cell.length_c   1.000
_cell.angle_alpha   90.00
_cell.angle_beta   90.00
_cell.angle_gamma   90.00
#
_symmetry.space_group_name_H-M   'P 1'
#
loop_
_entity.id
_entity.type
_entity.pdbx_description
1 polymer ?
#
loop_
_entity_poly.entity_id
_entity_poly.type
_entity_poly.pdbx_seq_one_letter_code
_entity_poly.pdbx_strand_id
1 'polypeptide(L)'
;MALDSKAAFQQRAAQIELSTQDIDALELAGIDTYAKYAFCSTYQPGAADEAPLMQFLETVLGQRPDAEQSAKYRRLFFEAHALCLQDLKGKLERTEHTEAKILPLAEKVERIQLIKQKLSGLLITPALEPSHQLIDKAVQQYEENSLRYLELTSCTSREQEILAEKASPSLTFDSSGNIKVTKKQELAQCSLNGDLKLKSAMQRRALAYDMAGVASFLVQEKWANTLFERMQQEPPPGFKYVSHDQLLRADKALWLKVAEETRAQVQGDGTRKPVDDAMEKWSVHPEIQYHIMPLPSGSQASSGNKLNATPGPAQPAKPVSKDADPKNQPGKGKAKGKGKGKIIVPENCEIKFGEGNKPICMKYNVGICRGNVKHDANMDTTFAGVSRVTKCIPQWNAPMSDHEYWSGFH
;
A
#
# COMPACT_ATOMS: atom_id res chain seq x y z
N MET A 1 -21.69 -3.57 4.93
CA MET A 1 -22.56 -2.75 4.04
C MET A 1 -23.24 -1.64 4.80
N ALA A 2 -23.63 -0.54 4.13
CA ALA A 2 -24.45 0.49 4.80
C ALA A 2 -25.76 -0.09 5.31
N LEU A 3 -26.29 -1.10 4.62
CA LEU A 3 -27.56 -1.76 4.94
C LEU A 3 -27.57 -2.45 6.31
N ASP A 4 -26.45 -3.04 6.70
CA ASP A 4 -26.31 -3.83 7.92
C ASP A 4 -25.56 -3.04 9.02
N SER A 5 -25.23 -1.78 8.76
CA SER A 5 -24.52 -0.90 9.69
C SER A 5 -25.51 -0.21 10.63
N LYS A 6 -25.46 -0.59 11.91
CA LYS A 6 -26.23 0.06 12.99
C LYS A 6 -25.89 1.56 13.10
N ALA A 7 -24.61 1.89 13.10
CA ALA A 7 -24.15 3.28 13.19
C ALA A 7 -24.65 4.15 12.04
N ALA A 8 -24.67 3.62 10.81
CA ALA A 8 -25.20 4.34 9.66
C ALA A 8 -26.71 4.59 9.77
N PHE A 9 -27.47 3.59 10.26
CA PHE A 9 -28.90 3.70 10.49
C PHE A 9 -29.20 4.75 11.56
N GLN A 10 -28.57 4.68 12.71
CA GLN A 10 -28.73 5.64 13.81
C GLN A 10 -28.36 7.07 13.39
N GLN A 11 -27.22 7.23 12.69
CA GLN A 11 -26.82 8.55 12.18
C GLN A 11 -27.87 9.12 11.25
N ARG A 12 -28.44 8.31 10.36
CA ARG A 12 -29.47 8.78 9.43
C ARG A 12 -30.78 9.11 10.15
N ALA A 13 -31.20 8.28 11.10
CA ALA A 13 -32.38 8.54 11.94
C ALA A 13 -32.23 9.87 12.68
N ALA A 14 -31.08 10.15 13.25
CA ALA A 14 -30.78 11.44 13.88
C ALA A 14 -30.79 12.61 12.88
N GLN A 15 -30.26 12.42 11.65
CA GLN A 15 -30.25 13.46 10.60
C GLN A 15 -31.67 13.86 10.13
N ILE A 16 -32.61 12.94 10.18
CA ILE A 16 -34.01 13.22 9.87
C ILE A 16 -34.80 13.64 11.13
N GLU A 17 -34.09 13.94 12.24
CA GLU A 17 -34.61 14.46 13.47
C GLU A 17 -35.61 13.51 14.19
N LEU A 18 -35.37 12.20 14.13
CA LEU A 18 -36.01 11.26 15.04
C LEU A 18 -35.44 11.45 16.46
N SER A 19 -36.30 11.36 17.47
CA SER A 19 -35.84 11.49 18.85
C SER A 19 -34.94 10.31 19.26
N THR A 20 -34.05 10.54 20.20
CA THR A 20 -33.20 9.46 20.75
C THR A 20 -34.03 8.35 21.37
N GLN A 21 -35.15 8.70 22.02
CA GLN A 21 -36.09 7.73 22.59
C GLN A 21 -36.73 6.84 21.53
N ASP A 22 -37.08 7.39 20.37
CA ASP A 22 -37.63 6.62 19.25
C ASP A 22 -36.59 5.69 18.62
N ILE A 23 -35.34 6.17 18.50
CA ILE A 23 -34.23 5.35 17.98
C ILE A 23 -33.95 4.19 18.94
N ASP A 24 -33.93 4.45 20.25
CA ASP A 24 -33.73 3.42 21.27
C ASP A 24 -34.87 2.39 21.28
N ALA A 25 -36.12 2.85 21.08
CA ALA A 25 -37.28 1.97 20.97
C ALA A 25 -37.23 1.05 19.75
N LEU A 26 -36.81 1.58 18.59
CA LEU A 26 -36.56 0.75 17.40
C LEU A 26 -35.49 -0.27 17.66
N GLU A 27 -34.37 0.12 18.28
CA GLU A 27 -33.28 -0.77 18.63
C GLU A 27 -33.72 -1.87 19.60
N LEU A 28 -34.49 -1.53 20.63
CA LEU A 28 -35.05 -2.50 21.59
C LEU A 28 -35.97 -3.50 20.89
N ALA A 29 -36.70 -3.08 19.86
CA ALA A 29 -37.49 -3.94 19.00
C ALA A 29 -36.65 -4.77 18.01
N GLY A 30 -35.31 -4.63 18.03
CA GLY A 30 -34.40 -5.33 17.16
C GLY A 30 -34.25 -4.70 15.77
N ILE A 31 -34.79 -3.51 15.54
CA ILE A 31 -34.72 -2.76 14.27
C ILE A 31 -33.59 -1.74 14.35
N ASP A 32 -32.40 -2.16 14.13
CA ASP A 32 -31.17 -1.37 14.27
C ASP A 32 -30.42 -1.14 12.97
N THR A 33 -30.95 -1.64 11.83
CA THR A 33 -30.32 -1.50 10.52
C THR A 33 -31.33 -1.19 9.42
N TYR A 34 -30.87 -0.64 8.29
CA TYR A 34 -31.74 -0.41 7.14
C TYR A 34 -32.38 -1.69 6.61
N ALA A 35 -31.63 -2.79 6.58
CA ALA A 35 -32.15 -4.08 6.11
C ALA A 35 -33.32 -4.53 6.97
N LYS A 36 -33.21 -4.46 8.30
CA LYS A 36 -34.29 -4.84 9.22
C LYS A 36 -35.48 -3.89 9.14
N TYR A 37 -35.22 -2.58 9.01
CA TYR A 37 -36.29 -1.59 8.92
C TYR A 37 -37.06 -1.68 7.62
N ALA A 38 -36.39 -1.97 6.48
CA ALA A 38 -37.05 -2.14 5.18
C ALA A 38 -38.08 -3.28 5.14
N PHE A 39 -37.91 -4.27 6.01
CA PHE A 39 -38.76 -5.47 6.05
C PHE A 39 -39.53 -5.63 7.38
N CYS A 40 -39.63 -4.56 8.19
CA CYS A 40 -40.33 -4.61 9.48
C CYS A 40 -41.85 -4.68 9.36
N SER A 41 -42.42 -4.34 8.20
CA SER A 41 -43.83 -4.42 7.92
C SER A 41 -44.14 -4.92 6.52
N THR A 42 -45.38 -5.28 6.26
CA THR A 42 -45.84 -5.71 4.93
C THR A 42 -46.13 -4.52 3.98
N TYR A 43 -45.99 -3.30 4.47
CA TYR A 43 -46.14 -2.10 3.65
C TYR A 43 -45.05 -2.03 2.58
N GLN A 44 -45.48 -1.65 1.38
CA GLN A 44 -44.52 -1.37 0.29
C GLN A 44 -44.56 0.11 -0.10
N PRO A 45 -43.42 0.76 -0.37
CA PRO A 45 -43.42 2.14 -0.80
C PRO A 45 -44.30 2.37 -2.03
N GLY A 46 -45.21 3.31 -1.94
CA GLY A 46 -46.16 3.62 -3.01
C GLY A 46 -47.48 2.87 -2.95
N ALA A 47 -47.65 1.93 -2.03
CA ALA A 47 -48.99 1.34 -1.75
C ALA A 47 -49.92 2.37 -1.13
N ALA A 48 -51.22 2.29 -1.47
CA ALA A 48 -52.24 3.23 -0.97
C ALA A 48 -52.54 3.05 0.54
N ASP A 49 -52.36 1.83 1.08
CA ASP A 49 -52.62 1.53 2.48
C ASP A 49 -51.29 1.51 3.28
N GLU A 50 -51.13 2.52 4.14
CA GLU A 50 -49.98 2.66 5.06
C GLU A 50 -50.27 2.07 6.45
N ALA A 51 -51.49 1.55 6.70
CA ALA A 51 -51.87 1.04 7.99
C ALA A 51 -50.88 0.00 8.58
N PRO A 52 -50.31 -0.95 7.81
CA PRO A 52 -49.36 -1.92 8.34
C PRO A 52 -48.11 -1.30 8.94
N LEU A 53 -47.57 -0.23 8.30
CA LEU A 53 -46.40 0.48 8.81
C LEU A 53 -46.73 1.26 10.08
N MET A 54 -47.90 1.94 10.10
CA MET A 54 -48.34 2.73 11.25
C MET A 54 -48.64 1.84 12.46
N GLN A 55 -49.27 0.68 12.28
CA GLN A 55 -49.51 -0.32 13.34
C GLN A 55 -48.18 -0.87 13.90
N PHE A 56 -47.21 -1.14 13.04
CA PHE A 56 -45.89 -1.56 13.48
C PHE A 56 -45.25 -0.48 14.36
N LEU A 57 -45.23 0.79 13.89
CA LEU A 57 -44.68 1.91 14.65
C LEU A 57 -45.40 2.14 15.99
N GLU A 58 -46.72 2.07 16.00
CA GLU A 58 -47.51 2.19 17.22
C GLU A 58 -47.17 1.09 18.24
N THR A 59 -46.93 -0.12 17.77
CA THR A 59 -46.49 -1.26 18.61
C THR A 59 -45.11 -1.02 19.20
N VAL A 60 -44.17 -0.53 18.41
CA VAL A 60 -42.77 -0.31 18.83
C VAL A 60 -42.65 0.93 19.75
N LEU A 61 -43.34 2.02 19.40
CA LEU A 61 -43.23 3.28 20.12
C LEU A 61 -44.18 3.36 21.35
N GLY A 62 -45.11 2.41 21.45
CA GLY A 62 -46.14 2.42 22.49
C GLY A 62 -47.22 3.51 22.32
N GLN A 63 -47.11 4.33 21.28
CA GLN A 63 -48.09 5.36 20.92
C GLN A 63 -48.10 5.58 19.41
N ARG A 64 -49.20 6.03 18.88
CA ARG A 64 -49.33 6.36 17.46
C ARG A 64 -48.54 7.63 17.16
N PRO A 65 -47.60 7.60 16.21
CA PRO A 65 -46.85 8.79 15.84
C PRO A 65 -47.78 9.86 15.27
N ASP A 66 -47.49 11.12 15.57
CA ASP A 66 -48.20 12.26 15.00
C ASP A 66 -47.87 12.42 13.49
N ALA A 67 -48.49 13.43 12.84
CA ALA A 67 -48.33 13.62 11.40
C ALA A 67 -46.87 13.96 11.00
N GLU A 68 -46.17 14.73 11.84
CA GLU A 68 -44.76 15.09 11.58
C GLU A 68 -43.84 13.90 11.79
N GLN A 69 -43.96 13.20 12.88
CA GLN A 69 -43.25 11.99 13.18
C GLN A 69 -43.50 10.90 12.11
N SER A 70 -44.73 10.70 11.70
CA SER A 70 -45.12 9.76 10.64
C SER A 70 -44.39 10.06 9.31
N ALA A 71 -44.24 11.34 8.98
CA ALA A 71 -43.49 11.73 7.76
C ALA A 71 -42.01 11.38 7.85
N LYS A 72 -41.38 11.55 9.03
CA LYS A 72 -39.97 11.18 9.27
C LYS A 72 -39.76 9.66 9.17
N TYR A 73 -40.64 8.86 9.80
CA TYR A 73 -40.59 7.40 9.72
C TYR A 73 -40.83 6.88 8.31
N ARG A 74 -41.79 7.45 7.59
CA ARG A 74 -42.08 7.12 6.19
C ARG A 74 -40.85 7.38 5.31
N ARG A 75 -40.21 8.54 5.50
CA ARG A 75 -38.98 8.87 4.78
C ARG A 75 -37.88 7.87 5.02
N LEU A 76 -37.62 7.51 6.30
CA LEU A 76 -36.61 6.52 6.64
C LEU A 76 -36.92 5.14 6.02
N PHE A 77 -38.21 4.77 6.03
CA PHE A 77 -38.66 3.50 5.44
C PHE A 77 -38.44 3.45 3.93
N PHE A 78 -38.77 4.51 3.21
CA PHE A 78 -38.55 4.60 1.77
C PHE A 78 -37.05 4.55 1.41
N GLU A 79 -36.24 5.26 2.16
CA GLU A 79 -34.79 5.23 1.97
C GLU A 79 -34.23 3.82 2.24
N ALA A 80 -34.64 3.17 3.32
CA ALA A 80 -34.24 1.80 3.66
C ALA A 80 -34.63 0.80 2.56
N HIS A 81 -35.88 0.86 2.11
CA HIS A 81 -36.38 -0.02 1.07
C HIS A 81 -35.67 0.20 -0.29
N ALA A 82 -35.43 1.46 -0.68
CA ALA A 82 -34.70 1.78 -1.90
C ALA A 82 -33.26 1.26 -1.88
N LEU A 83 -32.58 1.39 -0.73
CA LEU A 83 -31.22 0.85 -0.55
C LEU A 83 -31.19 -0.67 -0.64
N CYS A 84 -32.17 -1.35 -0.03
CA CYS A 84 -32.29 -2.82 -0.12
C CYS A 84 -32.55 -3.30 -1.53
N LEU A 85 -33.44 -2.62 -2.28
CA LEU A 85 -33.71 -2.96 -3.68
C LEU A 85 -32.48 -2.75 -4.56
N GLN A 86 -31.73 -1.69 -4.35
CA GLN A 86 -30.51 -1.42 -5.10
C GLN A 86 -29.44 -2.49 -4.82
N ASP A 87 -29.28 -2.91 -3.57
CA ASP A 87 -28.33 -3.98 -3.21
C ASP A 87 -28.73 -5.34 -3.82
N LEU A 88 -30.02 -5.67 -3.74
CA LEU A 88 -30.55 -6.89 -4.34
C LEU A 88 -30.36 -6.89 -5.86
N LYS A 89 -30.65 -5.77 -6.53
CA LYS A 89 -30.43 -5.61 -7.96
C LYS A 89 -28.95 -5.77 -8.31
N GLY A 90 -28.05 -5.13 -7.57
CA GLY A 90 -26.61 -5.27 -7.77
C GLY A 90 -26.09 -6.71 -7.56
N LYS A 91 -26.70 -7.47 -6.63
CA LYS A 91 -26.40 -8.90 -6.42
C LYS A 91 -26.89 -9.79 -7.56
N LEU A 92 -28.03 -9.46 -8.15
CA LEU A 92 -28.61 -10.22 -9.26
C LEU A 92 -27.91 -9.94 -10.60
N GLU A 93 -27.59 -8.71 -10.88
CA GLU A 93 -27.00 -8.30 -12.14
C GLU A 93 -25.52 -8.69 -12.30
N ARG A 94 -24.86 -9.20 -11.25
CA ARG A 94 -23.46 -9.68 -11.23
C ARG A 94 -22.61 -9.06 -12.33
N THR A 95 -22.51 -7.75 -12.31
CA THR A 95 -21.55 -7.05 -13.17
C THR A 95 -20.15 -7.39 -12.65
N GLU A 96 -19.26 -7.88 -13.53
CA GLU A 96 -17.88 -8.29 -13.22
C GLU A 96 -17.01 -7.18 -12.59
N HIS A 97 -17.52 -5.98 -12.52
CA HIS A 97 -16.94 -4.84 -11.81
C HIS A 97 -17.72 -4.53 -10.54
N THR A 98 -17.59 -5.40 -9.54
CA THR A 98 -18.03 -5.04 -8.20
C THR A 98 -17.17 -3.88 -7.73
N GLU A 99 -17.69 -2.66 -7.80
CA GLU A 99 -17.03 -1.51 -7.16
C GLU A 99 -16.78 -1.86 -5.69
N ALA A 100 -15.54 -1.61 -5.22
CA ALA A 100 -15.18 -1.90 -3.85
C ALA A 100 -16.19 -1.23 -2.91
N LYS A 101 -16.82 -2.01 -2.06
CA LYS A 101 -17.80 -1.50 -1.11
C LYS A 101 -17.11 -0.57 -0.13
N ILE A 102 -17.50 0.69 -0.14
CA ILE A 102 -16.99 1.70 0.78
C ILE A 102 -17.86 1.67 2.03
N LEU A 103 -17.23 1.51 3.21
CA LEU A 103 -17.93 1.60 4.48
C LEU A 103 -18.45 3.01 4.75
N PRO A 104 -19.64 3.15 5.35
CA PRO A 104 -20.14 4.43 5.84
C PRO A 104 -19.15 5.06 6.83
N LEU A 105 -19.05 6.40 6.80
CA LEU A 105 -18.14 7.12 7.69
C LEU A 105 -18.48 6.86 9.17
N ALA A 106 -19.76 6.81 9.53
CA ALA A 106 -20.22 6.52 10.89
C ALA A 106 -19.69 5.20 11.42
N GLU A 107 -19.74 4.16 10.59
CA GLU A 107 -19.25 2.84 10.95
C GLU A 107 -17.71 2.82 11.11
N LYS A 108 -16.98 3.54 10.26
CA LYS A 108 -15.52 3.68 10.41
C LYS A 108 -15.18 4.34 11.75
N VAL A 109 -15.89 5.41 12.12
CA VAL A 109 -15.67 6.12 13.38
C VAL A 109 -16.00 5.21 14.57
N GLU A 110 -17.09 4.47 14.53
CA GLU A 110 -17.46 3.51 15.58
C GLU A 110 -16.38 2.43 15.73
N ARG A 111 -15.93 1.81 14.65
CA ARG A 111 -14.88 0.79 14.66
C ARG A 111 -13.57 1.33 15.24
N ILE A 112 -13.20 2.57 14.92
CA ILE A 112 -12.02 3.23 15.50
C ILE A 112 -12.20 3.42 17.01
N GLN A 113 -13.39 3.82 17.47
CA GLN A 113 -13.66 3.97 18.91
C GLN A 113 -13.61 2.62 19.64
N LEU A 114 -14.20 1.58 19.08
CA LEU A 114 -14.16 0.23 19.65
C LEU A 114 -12.72 -0.30 19.75
N ILE A 115 -11.88 -0.08 18.73
CA ILE A 115 -10.48 -0.53 18.79
C ILE A 115 -9.67 0.27 19.81
N LYS A 116 -9.93 1.58 19.97
CA LYS A 116 -9.31 2.41 21.01
C LYS A 116 -9.67 1.93 22.42
N GLN A 117 -10.90 1.49 22.62
CA GLN A 117 -11.35 0.90 23.89
C GLN A 117 -10.71 -0.48 24.12
N LYS A 118 -10.70 -1.33 23.10
CA LYS A 118 -10.11 -2.67 23.15
C LYS A 118 -8.61 -2.63 23.42
N LEU A 119 -7.88 -1.70 22.80
CA LEU A 119 -6.43 -1.54 22.91
C LEU A 119 -6.09 -0.31 23.78
N SER A 120 -6.65 -0.22 24.97
CA SER A 120 -6.52 0.94 25.87
C SER A 120 -5.06 1.28 26.24
N GLY A 121 -4.12 0.32 26.12
CA GLY A 121 -2.68 0.53 26.33
C GLY A 121 -1.94 1.09 25.10
N LEU A 122 -2.58 1.19 23.93
CA LEU A 122 -1.97 1.69 22.70
C LEU A 122 -2.49 3.09 22.39
N LEU A 123 -1.59 4.08 22.36
CA LEU A 123 -1.94 5.42 21.92
C LEU A 123 -2.07 5.47 20.39
N ILE A 124 -3.29 5.43 19.87
CA ILE A 124 -3.57 5.53 18.44
C ILE A 124 -3.59 7.02 18.05
N THR A 125 -2.45 7.51 17.59
CA THR A 125 -2.28 8.87 17.04
C THR A 125 -2.78 8.94 15.59
N PRO A 126 -3.04 10.13 15.02
CA PRO A 126 -3.43 10.27 13.60
C PRO A 126 -2.42 9.64 12.62
N ALA A 127 -1.12 9.61 12.97
CA ALA A 127 -0.07 8.95 12.20
C ALA A 127 -0.13 7.42 12.26
N LEU A 128 -0.70 6.85 13.32
CA LEU A 128 -0.87 5.40 13.49
C LEU A 128 -2.27 4.92 13.07
N GLU A 129 -3.27 5.81 13.10
CA GLU A 129 -4.63 5.49 12.69
C GLU A 129 -4.66 5.09 11.21
N PRO A 130 -5.24 3.92 10.85
CA PRO A 130 -5.33 3.49 9.46
C PRO A 130 -6.15 4.46 8.61
N SER A 131 -5.76 4.67 7.35
CA SER A 131 -6.57 5.43 6.41
C SER A 131 -7.92 4.75 6.18
N HIS A 132 -8.93 5.54 5.85
CA HIS A 132 -10.27 5.01 5.53
C HIS A 132 -10.22 4.01 4.37
N GLN A 133 -9.36 4.27 3.38
CA GLN A 133 -9.15 3.36 2.27
C GLN A 133 -8.53 2.02 2.70
N LEU A 134 -7.61 2.02 3.67
CA LEU A 134 -7.03 0.79 4.19
C LEU A 134 -8.08 -0.05 4.96
N ILE A 135 -8.95 0.62 5.73
CA ILE A 135 -10.06 -0.03 6.42
C ILE A 135 -11.03 -0.66 5.41
N ASP A 136 -11.40 0.06 4.35
CA ASP A 136 -12.28 -0.46 3.30
C ASP A 136 -11.71 -1.72 2.64
N LYS A 137 -10.41 -1.72 2.33
CA LYS A 137 -9.73 -2.91 1.77
C LYS A 137 -9.73 -4.10 2.73
N ALA A 138 -9.54 -3.85 4.02
CA ALA A 138 -9.54 -4.92 5.02
C ALA A 138 -10.95 -5.52 5.19
N VAL A 139 -11.97 -4.67 5.24
CA VAL A 139 -13.38 -5.11 5.34
C VAL A 139 -13.82 -5.83 4.08
N GLN A 140 -13.40 -5.37 2.91
CA GLN A 140 -13.69 -6.07 1.65
C GLN A 140 -13.17 -7.51 1.68
N GLN A 141 -11.94 -7.75 2.17
CA GLN A 141 -11.38 -9.10 2.29
C GLN A 141 -12.18 -9.98 3.27
N TYR A 142 -12.66 -9.39 4.36
CA TYR A 142 -13.53 -10.09 5.30
C TYR A 142 -14.86 -10.46 4.66
N GLU A 143 -15.53 -9.54 3.96
CA GLU A 143 -16.80 -9.77 3.29
C GLU A 143 -16.70 -10.79 2.14
N GLU A 144 -15.61 -10.71 1.36
CA GLU A 144 -15.31 -11.66 0.29
C GLU A 144 -14.87 -13.03 0.82
N ASN A 145 -14.67 -13.16 2.14
CA ASN A 145 -14.11 -14.35 2.79
C ASN A 145 -12.81 -14.83 2.12
N SER A 146 -11.99 -13.88 1.66
CA SER A 146 -10.78 -14.16 0.88
C SER A 146 -9.64 -13.22 1.29
N LEU A 147 -8.59 -13.78 1.88
CA LEU A 147 -7.42 -13.02 2.29
C LEU A 147 -6.50 -12.76 1.11
N ARG A 148 -6.04 -11.51 0.96
CA ARG A 148 -5.05 -11.08 -0.02
C ARG A 148 -3.94 -10.29 0.68
N TYR A 149 -2.72 -10.46 0.23
CA TYR A 149 -1.61 -9.69 0.78
C TYR A 149 -1.80 -8.20 0.54
N LEU A 150 -1.79 -7.43 1.61
CA LEU A 150 -1.76 -5.96 1.53
C LEU A 150 -0.32 -5.48 1.54
N GLU A 151 0.12 -4.89 0.44
CA GLU A 151 1.45 -4.29 0.34
C GLU A 151 1.62 -3.19 1.41
N LEU A 152 2.72 -3.25 2.16
CA LEU A 152 2.95 -2.32 3.27
C LEU A 152 3.04 -0.85 2.82
N THR A 153 3.44 -0.60 1.57
CA THR A 153 3.41 0.74 0.97
C THR A 153 2.00 1.31 0.87
N SER A 154 0.99 0.45 0.76
CA SER A 154 -0.43 0.85 0.73
C SER A 154 -1.05 1.03 2.12
N CYS A 155 -0.31 0.69 3.19
CA CYS A 155 -0.79 0.81 4.58
C CYS A 155 -0.58 2.24 5.10
N THR A 156 -1.32 3.18 4.52
CA THR A 156 -1.26 4.60 4.82
C THR A 156 -1.99 4.96 6.12
N SER A 157 -1.60 6.08 6.72
CA SER A 157 -2.29 6.65 7.88
C SER A 157 -3.43 7.57 7.46
N ARG A 158 -4.33 7.84 8.41
CA ARG A 158 -5.39 8.85 8.22
C ARG A 158 -4.81 10.23 7.94
N GLU A 159 -3.72 10.59 8.60
CA GLU A 159 -3.00 11.84 8.36
C GLU A 159 -2.50 11.93 6.90
N GLN A 160 -1.86 10.87 6.40
CA GLN A 160 -1.40 10.82 5.00
C GLN A 160 -2.55 10.90 4.00
N GLU A 161 -3.69 10.28 4.30
CA GLU A 161 -4.88 10.35 3.45
C GLU A 161 -5.47 11.77 3.41
N ILE A 162 -5.47 12.50 4.54
CA ILE A 162 -5.94 13.89 4.61
C ILE A 162 -5.02 14.84 3.85
N LEU A 163 -3.69 14.60 3.95
CA LEU A 163 -2.68 15.41 3.27
C LEU A 163 -2.57 15.11 1.77
N ALA A 164 -3.02 13.93 1.33
CA ALA A 164 -3.02 13.59 -0.08
C ALA A 164 -4.02 14.49 -0.83
N GLU A 165 -3.53 15.19 -1.84
CA GLU A 165 -4.41 15.95 -2.75
C GLU A 165 -5.40 15.00 -3.40
N LYS A 166 -6.68 15.41 -3.44
CA LYS A 166 -7.68 14.67 -4.20
C LYS A 166 -7.25 14.70 -5.66
N ALA A 167 -6.97 13.55 -6.23
CA ALA A 167 -6.61 13.43 -7.64
C ALA A 167 -7.68 14.13 -8.48
N SER A 168 -7.27 15.16 -9.21
CA SER A 168 -8.15 15.84 -10.16
C SER A 168 -8.55 14.84 -11.24
N PRO A 169 -9.83 14.76 -11.63
CA PRO A 169 -10.24 13.88 -12.70
C PRO A 169 -9.50 14.26 -13.98
N SER A 170 -8.69 13.37 -14.52
CA SER A 170 -8.04 13.58 -15.80
C SER A 170 -9.00 13.18 -16.92
N LEU A 171 -9.21 14.10 -17.87
CA LEU A 171 -9.94 13.82 -19.09
C LEU A 171 -8.96 13.15 -20.06
N THR A 172 -9.21 11.90 -20.38
CA THR A 172 -8.45 11.17 -21.42
C THR A 172 -9.37 10.95 -22.62
N PHE A 173 -8.83 11.15 -23.83
CA PHE A 173 -9.54 10.82 -25.06
C PHE A 173 -9.28 9.34 -25.38
N ASP A 174 -10.34 8.60 -25.61
CA ASP A 174 -10.27 7.24 -26.14
C ASP A 174 -9.86 7.29 -27.63
N SER A 175 -9.31 6.19 -28.14
CA SER A 175 -8.97 6.02 -29.56
C SER A 175 -10.16 6.25 -30.53
N SER A 176 -11.37 6.21 -30.01
CA SER A 176 -12.62 6.54 -30.70
C SER A 176 -13.07 8.00 -30.57
N GLY A 177 -12.24 8.88 -29.94
CA GLY A 177 -12.56 10.30 -29.78
C GLY A 177 -13.55 10.63 -28.66
N ASN A 178 -13.97 9.65 -27.85
CA ASN A 178 -14.84 9.86 -26.71
C ASN A 178 -14.06 10.37 -25.48
N ILE A 179 -14.62 11.32 -24.77
CA ILE A 179 -14.05 11.82 -23.51
C ILE A 179 -14.30 10.80 -22.41
N LYS A 180 -13.24 10.16 -21.92
CA LYS A 180 -13.30 9.27 -20.76
C LYS A 180 -12.78 10.01 -19.54
N VAL A 181 -13.66 10.21 -18.55
CA VAL A 181 -13.24 10.76 -17.25
C VAL A 181 -12.55 9.64 -16.46
N THR A 182 -11.25 9.62 -16.48
CA THR A 182 -10.48 8.65 -15.68
C THR A 182 -10.18 9.29 -14.32
N LYS A 183 -10.92 8.90 -13.31
CA LYS A 183 -10.54 9.18 -11.93
C LYS A 183 -9.35 8.26 -11.59
N LYS A 184 -8.16 8.64 -12.00
CA LYS A 184 -6.94 8.00 -11.50
C LYS A 184 -6.80 8.44 -10.05
N GLN A 185 -7.38 7.71 -9.14
CA GLN A 185 -7.12 7.86 -7.73
C GLN A 185 -5.68 7.38 -7.53
N GLU A 186 -4.74 8.31 -7.48
CA GLU A 186 -3.39 7.97 -7.03
C GLU A 186 -3.52 7.53 -5.59
N LEU A 187 -3.39 6.22 -5.39
CA LEU A 187 -3.43 5.62 -4.08
C LEU A 187 -2.27 6.22 -3.28
N ALA A 188 -2.59 6.94 -2.22
CA ALA A 188 -1.57 7.43 -1.31
C ALA A 188 -0.67 6.26 -0.91
N GLN A 189 0.64 6.45 -0.98
CA GLN A 189 1.61 5.45 -0.58
C GLN A 189 2.40 5.97 0.62
N CYS A 190 2.74 5.08 1.54
CA CYS A 190 3.60 5.40 2.65
C CYS A 190 5.05 4.99 2.39
N SER A 191 6.00 5.78 2.88
CA SER A 191 7.41 5.43 2.86
C SER A 191 7.70 4.36 3.91
N LEU A 192 8.45 3.33 3.52
CA LEU A 192 8.94 2.27 4.41
C LEU A 192 10.40 2.47 4.82
N ASN A 193 11.00 3.63 4.50
CA ASN A 193 12.41 3.91 4.77
C ASN A 193 12.64 4.13 6.28
N GLY A 194 13.30 3.19 6.91
CA GLY A 194 13.63 3.19 8.33
C GLY A 194 12.64 2.37 9.19
N ASP A 195 13.18 1.85 10.28
CA ASP A 195 12.54 0.86 11.16
C ASP A 195 11.18 1.33 11.70
N LEU A 196 11.11 2.57 12.18
CA LEU A 196 9.88 3.11 12.74
C LEU A 196 8.76 3.24 11.70
N LYS A 197 9.08 3.65 10.46
CA LYS A 197 8.09 3.78 9.40
C LYS A 197 7.58 2.43 8.95
N LEU A 198 8.48 1.45 8.85
CA LEU A 198 8.12 0.07 8.51
C LEU A 198 7.24 -0.53 9.61
N LYS A 199 7.64 -0.41 10.90
CA LYS A 199 6.84 -0.88 12.04
C LYS A 199 5.46 -0.22 12.06
N SER A 200 5.38 1.10 11.88
CA SER A 200 4.12 1.83 11.85
C SER A 200 3.21 1.38 10.69
N ALA A 201 3.77 1.04 9.52
CA ALA A 201 2.98 0.49 8.41
C ALA A 201 2.40 -0.89 8.75
N MET A 202 3.17 -1.77 9.40
CA MET A 202 2.69 -3.07 9.90
C MET A 202 1.58 -2.90 10.95
N GLN A 203 1.76 -1.97 11.89
CA GLN A 203 0.77 -1.68 12.93
C GLN A 203 -0.54 -1.12 12.34
N ARG A 204 -0.47 -0.24 11.32
CA ARG A 204 -1.67 0.26 10.62
C ARG A 204 -2.41 -0.88 9.92
N ARG A 205 -1.69 -1.81 9.27
CA ARG A 205 -2.32 -3.01 8.68
C ARG A 205 -2.99 -3.85 9.77
N ALA A 206 -2.31 -4.08 10.89
CA ALA A 206 -2.83 -4.84 12.00
C ALA A 206 -4.09 -4.23 12.62
N LEU A 207 -4.11 -2.90 12.79
CA LEU A 207 -5.29 -2.17 13.25
C LEU A 207 -6.45 -2.30 12.27
N ALA A 208 -6.19 -2.12 10.96
CA ALA A 208 -7.23 -2.24 9.93
C ALA A 208 -7.83 -3.66 9.88
N TYR A 209 -7.01 -4.68 9.99
CA TYR A 209 -7.49 -6.08 10.03
C TYR A 209 -8.25 -6.40 11.32
N ASP A 210 -7.85 -5.87 12.47
CA ASP A 210 -8.60 -6.07 13.71
C ASP A 210 -9.95 -5.34 13.68
N MET A 211 -9.99 -4.11 13.14
CA MET A 211 -11.22 -3.35 12.90
C MET A 211 -12.16 -4.05 11.92
N ALA A 212 -11.62 -4.75 10.92
CA ALA A 212 -12.38 -5.53 9.97
C ALA A 212 -12.83 -6.91 10.52
N GLY A 213 -12.26 -7.37 11.63
CA GLY A 213 -12.52 -8.70 12.16
C GLY A 213 -11.69 -9.82 11.52
N VAL A 214 -10.76 -9.50 10.61
CA VAL A 214 -9.92 -10.48 9.89
C VAL A 214 -8.93 -11.15 10.81
N ALA A 215 -8.12 -10.37 11.54
CA ALA A 215 -7.08 -10.87 12.43
C ALA A 215 -6.93 -9.95 13.65
N SER A 216 -6.47 -10.48 14.76
CA SER A 216 -6.25 -9.71 15.99
C SER A 216 -4.99 -8.88 15.91
N PHE A 217 -5.05 -7.65 16.40
CA PHE A 217 -3.88 -6.75 16.47
C PHE A 217 -2.70 -7.39 17.20
N LEU A 218 -2.95 -8.03 18.34
CA LEU A 218 -1.90 -8.60 19.19
C LEU A 218 -1.10 -9.70 18.50
N VAL A 219 -1.73 -10.57 17.71
CA VAL A 219 -1.05 -11.63 16.98
C VAL A 219 -0.12 -11.04 15.91
N GLN A 220 -0.61 -10.03 15.20
CA GLN A 220 0.18 -9.33 14.18
C GLN A 220 1.32 -8.50 14.79
N GLU A 221 1.08 -7.85 15.94
CA GLU A 221 2.12 -7.10 16.66
C GLU A 221 3.21 -8.03 17.19
N LYS A 222 2.85 -9.23 17.69
CA LYS A 222 3.82 -10.27 18.08
C LYS A 222 4.72 -10.65 16.92
N TRP A 223 4.14 -10.85 15.73
CA TRP A 223 4.93 -11.12 14.52
C TRP A 223 5.85 -9.94 14.15
N ALA A 224 5.33 -8.71 14.13
CA ALA A 224 6.13 -7.53 13.85
C ALA A 224 7.30 -7.42 14.85
N ASN A 225 7.07 -7.60 16.15
CA ASN A 225 8.12 -7.57 17.16
C ASN A 225 9.17 -8.65 16.89
N THR A 226 8.78 -9.88 16.57
CA THR A 226 9.72 -10.96 16.22
C THR A 226 10.62 -10.56 15.05
N LEU A 227 10.08 -9.91 14.02
CA LEU A 227 10.86 -9.44 12.86
C LEU A 227 11.90 -8.39 13.28
N PHE A 228 11.51 -7.39 14.09
CA PHE A 228 12.41 -6.33 14.51
C PHE A 228 13.45 -6.82 15.55
N GLU A 229 13.09 -7.75 16.43
CA GLU A 229 14.03 -8.42 17.33
C GLU A 229 15.11 -9.16 16.55
N ARG A 230 14.73 -9.91 15.51
CA ARG A 230 15.70 -10.59 14.63
C ARG A 230 16.62 -9.62 13.90
N MET A 231 16.13 -8.47 13.49
CA MET A 231 16.93 -7.44 12.81
C MET A 231 17.96 -6.81 13.79
N GLN A 232 17.59 -6.64 15.06
CA GLN A 232 18.46 -6.06 16.08
C GLN A 232 19.42 -7.07 16.71
N GLN A 233 19.15 -8.36 16.56
CA GLN A 233 19.98 -9.41 17.11
C GLN A 233 21.37 -9.40 16.47
N GLU A 234 22.42 -9.38 17.30
CA GLU A 234 23.79 -9.46 16.82
C GLU A 234 24.04 -10.79 16.05
N PRO A 235 24.49 -10.71 14.80
CA PRO A 235 24.71 -11.90 14.02
C PRO A 235 25.99 -12.63 14.45
N PRO A 236 26.09 -13.94 14.22
CA PRO A 236 27.32 -14.69 14.44
C PRO A 236 28.50 -14.11 13.64
N PRO A 237 29.75 -14.32 14.09
CA PRO A 237 30.94 -13.88 13.35
C PRO A 237 30.91 -14.35 11.88
N GLY A 238 31.13 -13.45 10.95
CA GLY A 238 31.10 -13.75 9.51
C GLY A 238 29.71 -13.64 8.87
N PHE A 239 28.69 -13.19 9.61
CA PHE A 239 27.34 -12.93 9.08
C PHE A 239 26.99 -11.45 9.18
N LYS A 240 26.02 -11.02 8.37
CA LYS A 240 25.46 -9.66 8.36
C LYS A 240 24.16 -9.61 9.16
N TYR A 241 23.86 -8.44 9.72
CA TYR A 241 22.55 -8.19 10.29
C TYR A 241 21.42 -8.46 9.29
N VAL A 242 20.29 -8.90 9.80
CA VAL A 242 19.07 -9.06 9.00
C VAL A 242 18.64 -7.71 8.43
N SER A 243 18.41 -7.65 7.12
CA SER A 243 18.07 -6.42 6.42
C SER A 243 16.56 -6.19 6.34
N HIS A 244 16.14 -4.93 6.10
CA HIS A 244 14.73 -4.60 5.82
C HIS A 244 14.12 -5.44 4.70
N ASP A 245 14.88 -5.69 3.62
CA ASP A 245 14.41 -6.53 2.52
C ASP A 245 14.13 -7.98 2.93
N GLN A 246 14.86 -8.48 3.90
CA GLN A 246 14.60 -9.81 4.47
C GLN A 246 13.30 -9.80 5.29
N LEU A 247 13.06 -8.75 6.10
CA LEU A 247 11.83 -8.59 6.85
C LEU A 247 10.62 -8.51 5.92
N LEU A 248 10.71 -7.71 4.86
CA LEU A 248 9.63 -7.57 3.88
C LEU A 248 9.33 -8.90 3.16
N ARG A 249 10.37 -9.66 2.82
CA ARG A 249 10.21 -10.99 2.22
C ARG A 249 9.58 -11.98 3.18
N ALA A 250 10.02 -11.99 4.45
CA ALA A 250 9.45 -12.85 5.48
C ALA A 250 7.98 -12.54 5.74
N ASP A 251 7.64 -11.25 5.86
CA ASP A 251 6.27 -10.80 6.05
C ASP A 251 5.39 -11.24 4.87
N LYS A 252 5.84 -10.99 3.64
CA LYS A 252 5.10 -11.40 2.45
C LYS A 252 4.92 -12.93 2.37
N ALA A 253 5.99 -13.70 2.67
CA ALA A 253 5.94 -15.15 2.67
C ALA A 253 4.94 -15.68 3.72
N LEU A 254 4.95 -15.11 4.93
CA LEU A 254 3.98 -15.46 5.97
C LEU A 254 2.54 -15.24 5.48
N TRP A 255 2.23 -14.04 5.00
CA TRP A 255 0.87 -13.71 4.58
C TRP A 255 0.38 -14.55 3.39
N LEU A 256 1.28 -14.95 2.48
CA LEU A 256 0.93 -15.87 1.39
C LEU A 256 0.55 -17.25 1.93
N LYS A 257 1.29 -17.77 2.91
CA LYS A 257 0.96 -19.06 3.56
C LYS A 257 -0.31 -18.99 4.37
N VAL A 258 -0.53 -17.91 5.10
CA VAL A 258 -1.77 -17.66 5.84
C VAL A 258 -2.96 -17.58 4.89
N ALA A 259 -2.84 -16.85 3.77
CA ALA A 259 -3.90 -16.75 2.77
C ALA A 259 -4.20 -18.09 2.07
N GLU A 260 -3.16 -18.91 1.88
CA GLU A 260 -3.33 -20.25 1.33
C GLU A 260 -4.07 -21.19 2.29
N GLU A 261 -3.74 -21.14 3.58
CA GLU A 261 -4.37 -21.99 4.60
C GLU A 261 -5.80 -21.55 4.90
N THR A 262 -6.08 -20.25 4.89
CA THR A 262 -7.39 -19.68 5.23
C THR A 262 -8.30 -19.44 4.03
N ARG A 263 -8.13 -20.20 2.94
CA ARG A 263 -8.99 -20.07 1.75
C ARG A 263 -10.46 -20.21 2.11
N ALA A 264 -11.25 -19.18 1.77
CA ALA A 264 -12.69 -19.11 2.04
C ALA A 264 -13.08 -19.31 3.51
N GLN A 265 -12.15 -19.09 4.45
CA GLN A 265 -12.34 -19.24 5.90
C GLN A 265 -11.73 -18.07 6.67
N VAL A 266 -11.83 -16.88 6.13
CA VAL A 266 -11.36 -15.65 6.82
C VAL A 266 -12.33 -15.26 7.94
N GLN A 267 -13.63 -15.50 7.71
CA GLN A 267 -14.66 -15.28 8.69
C GLN A 267 -14.65 -16.44 9.70
N GLY A 268 -14.32 -16.10 10.96
CA GLY A 268 -14.40 -17.07 12.05
C GLY A 268 -15.82 -17.30 12.55
N ASP A 269 -15.99 -18.26 13.41
CA ASP A 269 -17.25 -18.60 14.09
C ASP A 269 -17.61 -17.67 15.26
N GLY A 270 -16.92 -16.56 15.38
CA GLY A 270 -17.06 -15.58 16.48
C GLY A 270 -16.15 -15.85 17.68
N THR A 271 -15.70 -17.09 17.90
CA THR A 271 -14.82 -17.46 19.02
C THR A 271 -13.36 -17.50 18.60
N ARG A 272 -13.08 -17.95 17.38
CA ARG A 272 -11.74 -18.06 16.81
C ARG A 272 -11.65 -17.31 15.50
N LYS A 273 -10.48 -16.72 15.27
CA LYS A 273 -10.12 -16.13 13.99
C LYS A 273 -9.15 -17.06 13.28
N PRO A 274 -9.55 -17.72 12.19
CA PRO A 274 -8.71 -18.66 11.47
C PRO A 274 -7.37 -18.06 11.01
N VAL A 275 -7.37 -16.76 10.71
CA VAL A 275 -6.16 -16.03 10.33
C VAL A 275 -5.18 -15.93 11.49
N ASP A 276 -5.64 -15.77 12.73
CA ASP A 276 -4.78 -15.73 13.92
C ASP A 276 -4.10 -17.08 14.15
N ASP A 277 -4.87 -18.17 14.09
CA ASP A 277 -4.36 -19.55 14.24
C ASP A 277 -3.30 -19.87 13.17
N ALA A 278 -3.59 -19.51 11.91
CA ALA A 278 -2.65 -19.68 10.79
C ALA A 278 -1.38 -18.83 10.96
N MET A 279 -1.51 -17.58 11.42
CA MET A 279 -0.36 -16.71 11.68
C MET A 279 0.53 -17.26 12.81
N GLU A 280 -0.04 -17.73 13.91
CA GLU A 280 0.72 -18.32 15.01
C GLU A 280 1.48 -19.56 14.54
N LYS A 281 0.85 -20.42 13.76
CA LYS A 281 1.47 -21.62 13.20
C LYS A 281 2.62 -21.28 12.24
N TRP A 282 2.36 -20.42 11.25
CA TRP A 282 3.35 -20.14 10.20
C TRP A 282 4.46 -19.20 10.65
N SER A 283 4.22 -18.34 11.63
CA SER A 283 5.27 -17.43 12.15
C SER A 283 6.48 -18.16 12.71
N VAL A 284 6.31 -19.38 13.26
CA VAL A 284 7.39 -20.20 13.80
C VAL A 284 7.90 -21.26 12.82
N HIS A 285 7.25 -21.39 11.64
CA HIS A 285 7.59 -22.42 10.68
C HIS A 285 8.97 -22.18 10.05
N PRO A 286 9.82 -23.22 9.88
CA PRO A 286 11.18 -23.09 9.34
C PRO A 286 11.25 -22.37 8.00
N GLU A 287 10.26 -22.58 7.13
CA GLU A 287 10.17 -21.94 5.81
C GLU A 287 10.11 -20.42 5.91
N ILE A 288 9.40 -19.88 6.89
CA ILE A 288 9.31 -18.45 7.12
C ILE A 288 10.54 -17.95 7.88
N GLN A 289 10.99 -18.70 8.89
CA GLN A 289 12.18 -18.35 9.67
C GLN A 289 13.44 -18.29 8.82
N TYR A 290 13.54 -19.06 7.74
CA TYR A 290 14.64 -19.00 6.78
C TYR A 290 14.86 -17.61 6.18
N HIS A 291 13.80 -16.84 5.95
CA HIS A 291 13.89 -15.50 5.37
C HIS A 291 14.56 -14.48 6.31
N ILE A 292 14.50 -14.69 7.62
CA ILE A 292 15.06 -13.80 8.65
C ILE A 292 16.35 -14.35 9.28
N MET A 293 17.00 -15.31 8.62
CA MET A 293 18.33 -15.76 9.02
C MET A 293 19.41 -14.76 8.57
N PRO A 294 20.42 -14.48 9.40
CA PRO A 294 21.58 -13.71 8.99
C PRO A 294 22.27 -14.31 7.76
N LEU A 295 22.57 -13.48 6.77
CA LEU A 295 23.28 -13.92 5.57
C LEU A 295 24.80 -13.83 5.75
N PRO A 296 25.60 -14.73 5.17
CA PRO A 296 27.04 -14.65 5.24
C PRO A 296 27.55 -13.29 4.76
N SER A 297 28.44 -12.68 5.50
CA SER A 297 29.22 -11.55 5.00
C SER A 297 30.03 -12.09 3.85
N GLY A 298 29.67 -11.73 2.60
CA GLY A 298 30.46 -12.18 1.46
C GLY A 298 31.91 -11.87 1.73
N SER A 299 32.71 -12.89 2.01
CA SER A 299 34.13 -12.76 1.96
C SER A 299 34.40 -12.16 0.59
N GLN A 300 35.09 -11.00 0.54
CA GLN A 300 35.80 -10.64 -0.67
C GLN A 300 36.43 -11.94 -1.14
N ALA A 301 35.99 -12.44 -2.29
CA ALA A 301 36.67 -13.56 -2.90
C ALA A 301 38.15 -13.17 -2.90
N SER A 302 38.90 -13.73 -1.97
CA SER A 302 40.33 -13.60 -1.96
C SER A 302 40.77 -14.15 -3.33
N SER A 303 41.14 -13.20 -4.19
CA SER A 303 41.82 -13.50 -5.41
C SER A 303 43.04 -14.33 -5.02
N GLY A 304 43.04 -15.59 -5.41
CA GLY A 304 44.25 -16.33 -5.42
C GLY A 304 44.36 -17.49 -4.44
N ASN A 305 43.72 -18.56 -4.70
CA ASN A 305 44.35 -19.85 -4.59
C ASN A 305 44.44 -20.44 -6.03
N LYS A 306 45.47 -20.02 -6.74
CA LYS A 306 46.04 -20.87 -7.76
C LYS A 306 46.48 -22.13 -7.05
N LEU A 307 45.66 -23.13 -7.06
CA LEU A 307 46.09 -24.50 -6.79
C LEU A 307 47.24 -24.77 -7.70
N ASN A 308 48.41 -25.00 -7.13
CA ASN A 308 49.61 -25.49 -7.82
C ASN A 308 49.21 -26.71 -8.63
N ALA A 309 49.06 -26.52 -9.94
CA ALA A 309 49.02 -27.61 -10.87
C ALA A 309 50.46 -28.20 -10.91
N THR A 310 50.57 -29.41 -10.43
CA THR A 310 51.76 -30.27 -10.57
C THR A 310 52.26 -30.24 -11.99
N PRO A 311 53.60 -30.06 -12.25
CA PRO A 311 54.14 -30.07 -13.62
C PRO A 311 54.00 -31.47 -14.22
N GLY A 312 53.20 -31.61 -15.26
CA GLY A 312 53.25 -32.79 -16.12
C GLY A 312 54.50 -32.80 -17.04
N PRO A 313 54.96 -33.97 -17.46
CA PRO A 313 56.27 -34.14 -18.10
C PRO A 313 56.37 -33.46 -19.48
N ALA A 314 57.55 -32.90 -19.74
CA ALA A 314 57.92 -32.17 -20.93
C ALA A 314 57.81 -33.01 -22.23
N GLN A 315 57.10 -32.46 -23.22
CA GLN A 315 57.23 -32.92 -24.60
C GLN A 315 58.30 -32.11 -25.38
N PRO A 316 59.06 -32.77 -26.31
CA PRO A 316 60.22 -32.16 -26.91
C PRO A 316 59.93 -31.15 -28.01
N ALA A 317 60.77 -30.16 -28.06
CA ALA A 317 60.80 -29.07 -29.02
C ALA A 317 60.91 -29.50 -30.46
N LYS A 318 60.17 -28.93 -31.39
CA LYS A 318 60.42 -28.95 -32.85
C LYS A 318 61.10 -27.66 -33.31
N PRO A 319 61.94 -27.73 -34.33
CA PRO A 319 62.92 -26.69 -34.60
C PRO A 319 62.40 -25.48 -35.40
N VAL A 320 63.08 -24.39 -35.16
CA VAL A 320 63.00 -23.08 -35.78
C VAL A 320 63.32 -23.11 -37.24
N SER A 321 62.52 -22.57 -38.12
CA SER A 321 62.96 -22.09 -39.43
C SER A 321 62.82 -20.57 -39.47
N LYS A 322 63.96 -19.92 -39.73
CA LYS A 322 64.08 -18.51 -40.06
C LYS A 322 63.58 -18.33 -41.50
N ASP A 323 62.90 -17.28 -41.83
CA ASP A 323 63.23 -16.31 -42.83
C ASP A 323 62.13 -15.35 -43.18
N ALA A 324 62.53 -14.11 -43.41
CA ALA A 324 61.95 -13.04 -44.25
C ALA A 324 61.00 -12.04 -43.64
N ASP A 325 61.52 -10.93 -43.56
CA ASP A 325 61.36 -9.50 -43.45
C ASP A 325 60.11 -8.81 -44.15
N PRO A 326 59.95 -7.53 -44.08
CA PRO A 326 58.82 -6.85 -43.45
C PRO A 326 57.90 -6.08 -44.44
N LYS A 327 56.63 -5.79 -44.07
CA LYS A 327 55.95 -4.56 -44.52
C LYS A 327 54.66 -4.30 -43.77
N ASN A 328 54.69 -3.15 -43.11
CA ASN A 328 53.57 -2.18 -42.93
C ASN A 328 52.14 -2.66 -42.92
N GLN A 329 51.49 -2.56 -41.76
CA GLN A 329 50.22 -1.79 -41.61
C GLN A 329 49.77 -1.70 -40.12
N PRO A 330 49.07 -0.61 -39.69
CA PRO A 330 48.88 -0.30 -38.30
C PRO A 330 47.72 -1.10 -37.70
N GLY A 331 48.04 -1.98 -36.75
CA GLY A 331 47.06 -2.77 -36.00
C GLY A 331 46.32 -1.94 -34.98
N LYS A 332 44.99 -1.88 -35.11
CA LYS A 332 44.07 -1.38 -34.12
C LYS A 332 44.15 -2.17 -32.82
N GLY A 333 44.81 -1.62 -31.83
CA GLY A 333 44.75 -2.10 -30.45
C GLY A 333 43.33 -2.00 -29.90
N LYS A 334 42.64 -3.11 -29.72
CA LYS A 334 41.42 -3.18 -28.91
C LYS A 334 41.83 -3.11 -27.45
N ALA A 335 41.85 -1.91 -26.89
CA ALA A 335 41.81 -1.70 -25.45
C ALA A 335 40.43 -2.16 -24.92
N LYS A 336 40.41 -3.18 -24.07
CA LYS A 336 39.25 -3.56 -23.28
C LYS A 336 38.88 -2.39 -22.33
N GLY A 337 37.99 -1.51 -22.78
CA GLY A 337 37.40 -0.49 -21.94
C GLY A 337 36.49 -1.15 -20.88
N LYS A 338 36.79 -0.91 -19.61
CA LYS A 338 35.89 -1.15 -18.48
C LYS A 338 34.53 -0.56 -18.83
N GLY A 339 33.49 -1.37 -18.77
CA GLY A 339 32.11 -0.99 -19.09
C GLY A 339 31.70 0.27 -18.36
N LYS A 340 31.60 1.37 -19.08
CA LYS A 340 30.88 2.56 -18.66
C LYS A 340 29.39 2.14 -18.65
N GLY A 341 28.76 2.16 -17.48
CA GLY A 341 27.32 1.95 -17.36
C GLY A 341 26.60 2.85 -18.38
N LYS A 342 25.78 2.26 -19.23
CA LYS A 342 24.95 3.00 -20.18
C LYS A 342 24.04 3.92 -19.36
N ILE A 343 24.18 5.21 -19.55
CA ILE A 343 23.23 6.19 -19.02
C ILE A 343 21.93 5.97 -19.81
N ILE A 344 20.89 5.50 -19.14
CA ILE A 344 19.57 5.36 -19.74
C ILE A 344 18.93 6.75 -19.68
N VAL A 345 18.79 7.38 -20.84
CA VAL A 345 18.10 8.68 -20.97
C VAL A 345 16.62 8.39 -21.12
N PRO A 346 15.73 9.02 -20.31
CA PRO A 346 14.28 8.88 -20.48
C PRO A 346 13.82 9.32 -21.87
N GLU A 347 12.78 8.73 -22.41
CA GLU A 347 12.28 8.95 -23.78
C GLU A 347 11.98 10.42 -24.15
N ASN A 348 11.75 11.28 -23.15
CA ASN A 348 11.48 12.69 -23.35
C ASN A 348 12.68 13.62 -23.11
N CYS A 349 13.90 13.07 -22.96
CA CYS A 349 15.10 13.82 -22.65
C CYS A 349 16.16 13.64 -23.71
N GLU A 350 16.74 14.74 -24.17
CA GLU A 350 17.88 14.73 -25.10
C GLU A 350 19.19 15.04 -24.37
N ILE A 351 20.25 14.30 -24.73
CA ILE A 351 21.59 14.64 -24.28
C ILE A 351 22.08 15.86 -25.06
N LYS A 352 22.20 17.00 -24.37
CA LYS A 352 22.82 18.20 -24.96
C LYS A 352 24.31 18.23 -24.65
N PHE A 353 25.07 18.65 -25.62
CA PHE A 353 26.48 18.90 -25.50
C PHE A 353 26.71 20.39 -25.24
N GLY A 354 27.67 20.74 -24.39
CA GLY A 354 28.11 22.11 -24.17
C GLY A 354 28.93 22.64 -25.35
N GLU A 355 29.46 23.86 -25.19
CA GLU A 355 30.32 24.48 -26.19
C GLU A 355 31.50 23.57 -26.55
N GLY A 356 31.79 23.41 -27.84
CA GLY A 356 32.84 22.53 -28.34
C GLY A 356 32.46 21.05 -28.38
N ASN A 357 31.13 20.72 -28.33
CA ASN A 357 30.62 19.34 -28.43
C ASN A 357 31.11 18.39 -27.29
N LYS A 358 31.39 18.97 -26.12
CA LYS A 358 31.79 18.19 -24.92
C LYS A 358 30.56 17.70 -24.16
N PRO A 359 30.55 16.44 -23.68
CA PRO A 359 29.42 15.94 -22.91
C PRO A 359 29.29 16.66 -21.56
N ILE A 360 28.06 17.01 -21.20
CA ILE A 360 27.76 17.65 -19.91
C ILE A 360 27.87 16.63 -18.77
N CYS A 361 28.52 16.99 -17.69
CA CYS A 361 28.66 16.12 -16.53
C CYS A 361 27.35 16.00 -15.74
N MET A 362 26.68 14.89 -15.88
CA MET A 362 25.43 14.60 -15.15
C MET A 362 25.64 14.57 -13.63
N LYS A 363 26.79 14.09 -13.15
CA LYS A 363 27.09 14.06 -11.70
C LYS A 363 27.31 15.45 -11.13
N TYR A 364 27.87 16.37 -11.91
CA TYR A 364 28.03 17.77 -11.53
C TYR A 364 26.65 18.44 -11.39
N ASN A 365 25.79 18.22 -12.36
CA ASN A 365 24.45 18.82 -12.38
C ASN A 365 23.54 18.36 -11.24
N VAL A 366 23.80 17.21 -10.61
CA VAL A 366 23.07 16.71 -9.42
C VAL A 366 23.86 16.88 -8.12
N GLY A 367 24.93 17.70 -8.11
CA GLY A 367 25.71 18.02 -6.91
C GLY A 367 26.58 16.87 -6.35
N ILE A 368 26.72 15.76 -7.06
CA ILE A 368 27.47 14.57 -6.58
C ILE A 368 28.92 14.55 -7.11
N CYS A 369 29.23 15.38 -8.09
CA CYS A 369 30.57 15.44 -8.67
C CYS A 369 31.52 16.28 -7.82
N ARG A 370 32.61 15.65 -7.36
CA ARG A 370 33.63 16.34 -6.56
C ARG A 370 34.65 17.13 -7.40
N GLY A 371 34.39 17.38 -8.67
CA GLY A 371 35.26 18.09 -9.61
C GLY A 371 36.77 17.80 -9.42
N ASN A 372 37.42 17.35 -10.42
CA ASN A 372 38.91 17.30 -10.44
C ASN A 372 39.40 17.85 -11.76
N VAL A 373 40.68 18.23 -11.80
CA VAL A 373 41.33 18.87 -12.96
C VAL A 373 41.16 18.07 -14.26
N LYS A 374 41.13 16.75 -14.19
CA LYS A 374 40.89 15.86 -15.33
C LYS A 374 39.43 15.84 -15.80
N HIS A 375 38.52 16.13 -14.92
CA HIS A 375 37.11 16.16 -15.21
C HIS A 375 36.75 17.42 -15.99
N ASP A 376 37.30 18.55 -15.58
CA ASP A 376 37.01 19.86 -16.18
C ASP A 376 37.59 20.00 -17.60
N ALA A 377 38.65 19.27 -17.92
CA ALA A 377 39.25 19.27 -19.24
C ALA A 377 38.43 18.54 -20.33
N ASN A 378 37.52 17.63 -19.93
CA ASN A 378 36.81 16.76 -20.86
C ASN A 378 35.28 16.93 -20.85
N MET A 379 34.73 17.68 -19.90
CA MET A 379 33.27 17.87 -19.76
C MET A 379 32.96 19.34 -19.54
N ASP A 380 31.85 19.79 -20.12
CA ASP A 380 31.34 21.11 -19.90
C ASP A 380 30.54 21.15 -18.59
N THR A 381 30.97 22.03 -17.67
CA THR A 381 30.36 22.28 -16.38
C THR A 381 29.54 23.56 -16.36
N THR A 382 29.36 24.22 -17.52
CA THR A 382 28.67 25.50 -17.59
C THR A 382 27.15 25.38 -17.36
N PHE A 383 26.61 26.41 -16.78
CA PHE A 383 25.21 26.54 -16.28
C PHE A 383 24.12 26.43 -17.37
N ALA A 384 24.44 26.65 -18.63
CA ALA A 384 23.45 26.70 -19.71
C ALA A 384 22.67 25.38 -19.94
N GLY A 385 23.24 24.25 -19.50
CA GLY A 385 22.59 22.93 -19.60
C GLY A 385 21.69 22.55 -18.43
N VAL A 386 21.88 23.19 -17.27
CA VAL A 386 21.21 22.80 -16.00
C VAL A 386 19.69 23.01 -16.05
N SER A 387 19.21 24.08 -16.63
CA SER A 387 17.78 24.41 -16.66
C SER A 387 16.92 23.43 -17.48
N ARG A 388 17.53 22.65 -18.40
CA ARG A 388 16.79 21.65 -19.18
C ARG A 388 16.91 20.24 -18.64
N VAL A 389 18.02 19.92 -17.99
CA VAL A 389 18.18 18.62 -17.29
C VAL A 389 17.31 18.55 -16.04
N THR A 390 17.18 19.64 -15.29
CA THR A 390 16.27 19.75 -14.13
C THR A 390 14.79 19.61 -14.52
N LYS A 391 14.39 20.00 -15.73
CA LYS A 391 13.02 19.75 -16.21
C LYS A 391 12.76 18.29 -16.54
N CYS A 392 13.79 17.50 -16.85
CA CYS A 392 13.65 16.07 -17.13
C CYS A 392 13.69 15.20 -15.87
N ILE A 393 14.03 15.76 -14.69
CA ILE A 393 14.08 15.04 -13.41
C ILE A 393 13.31 15.84 -12.35
N PRO A 394 11.96 15.86 -12.39
CA PRO A 394 11.16 16.68 -11.48
C PRO A 394 11.17 16.22 -10.01
N GLN A 395 11.85 15.14 -9.68
CA GLN A 395 11.77 14.52 -8.33
C GLN A 395 13.07 14.46 -7.55
N TRP A 396 14.14 15.10 -8.04
CA TRP A 396 15.40 15.13 -7.29
C TRP A 396 15.51 16.44 -6.51
N ASN A 397 15.00 16.45 -5.29
CA ASN A 397 15.41 17.42 -4.28
C ASN A 397 16.87 17.12 -3.93
N ALA A 398 17.80 17.74 -4.61
CA ALA A 398 19.19 17.74 -4.17
C ALA A 398 19.25 18.41 -2.79
N PRO A 399 19.91 17.82 -1.79
CA PRO A 399 20.19 18.54 -0.58
C PRO A 399 21.07 19.74 -0.97
N MET A 400 20.58 20.93 -0.68
CA MET A 400 21.36 22.15 -0.81
C MET A 400 22.56 22.02 0.13
N SER A 401 23.74 21.77 -0.44
CA SER A 401 24.99 22.00 0.28
C SER A 401 25.29 23.49 0.22
N ASP A 402 25.64 24.06 1.36
CA ASP A 402 25.97 25.45 1.64
C ASP A 402 27.04 26.01 0.69
N HIS A 403 26.67 26.39 -0.53
CA HIS A 403 27.46 27.24 -1.38
C HIS A 403 26.56 28.37 -1.87
N GLU A 404 26.89 29.57 -1.42
CA GLU A 404 26.32 30.89 -1.59
C GLU A 404 26.12 31.37 -3.05
N TYR A 405 25.58 30.53 -3.94
CA TYR A 405 25.42 30.93 -5.36
C TYR A 405 23.97 30.90 -5.88
N TRP A 406 22.98 30.84 -4.97
CA TRP A 406 21.57 30.82 -5.38
C TRP A 406 20.74 32.03 -4.99
N SER A 407 21.37 33.19 -4.68
CA SER A 407 20.68 34.45 -4.43
C SER A 407 20.48 35.25 -5.71
N GLY A 408 19.63 34.80 -6.62
CA GLY A 408 19.43 35.58 -7.85
C GLY A 408 18.36 35.04 -8.81
N PHE A 409 17.25 34.55 -8.30
CA PHE A 409 16.06 34.42 -9.14
C PHE A 409 14.81 34.71 -8.31
N HIS A 410 14.34 35.93 -8.47
CA HIS A 410 12.94 36.32 -8.31
C HIS A 410 12.23 36.09 -9.65
#